data_62c39c79825c130a1a9c3a6307e7206b
#
_entry.id   62c39c79825c130a1a9c3a6307e7206b
#
_cell.length_a   1.000
_cell.length_b   1.000
_cell.length_c   1.000
_cell.angle_alpha   90.00
_cell.angle_beta   90.00
_cell.angle_gamma   90.00
#
_symmetry.space_group_name_H-M   'P 1'
#
loop_
_entity.id
_entity.type
_entity.pdbx_description
1 polymer ?
#
loop_
_entity_poly.entity_id
_entity_poly.type
_entity_poly.pdbx_seq_one_letter_code
_entity_poly.pdbx_strand_id
1 'polypeptide(L)'
;MKRWLLFVVLLACAGPVAAGNRAAEILEGLAAGFRAMKGYEVTFEVEAGEYRTAGSYAVEGQGYFLTLGDAEVFCDGTVRYEVDNARREVTIVGVDTASRNILNNPVKAFDFLDSEYDPELLTETAGRAVVRLTPTAGNSSPAGVITVTVSTATMRPEVLDYDYDGERVRITIGRVSPLGGPLRAFDRKRCEGYEFIDFR
;
A
#
# COMPACT_ATOMS: atom_id res chain seq x y z
N MET A 1 8.64 -53.05 45.15
CA MET A 1 7.52 -52.47 44.33
C MET A 1 7.98 -51.11 43.82
N LYS A 2 8.49 -51.04 42.61
CA LYS A 2 8.97 -49.77 41.97
C LYS A 2 7.89 -49.22 41.05
N ARG A 3 7.28 -48.09 41.42
CA ARG A 3 6.33 -47.36 40.59
C ARG A 3 7.12 -46.49 39.60
N TRP A 4 7.04 -46.79 38.32
CA TRP A 4 7.53 -45.96 37.22
C TRP A 4 6.47 -44.91 36.87
N LEU A 5 6.81 -43.65 37.07
CA LEU A 5 6.06 -42.48 36.58
C LEU A 5 6.47 -42.22 35.10
N LEU A 6 5.57 -42.51 34.17
CA LEU A 6 5.69 -42.11 32.76
C LEU A 6 5.33 -40.60 32.67
N PHE A 7 6.34 -39.78 32.45
CA PHE A 7 6.12 -38.38 32.01
C PHE A 7 5.82 -38.40 30.50
N VAL A 8 4.56 -38.17 30.14
CA VAL A 8 4.16 -37.86 28.77
C VAL A 8 4.42 -36.40 28.51
N VAL A 9 5.52 -36.09 27.79
CA VAL A 9 5.77 -34.75 27.26
C VAL A 9 4.85 -34.55 26.05
N LEU A 10 3.76 -33.81 26.23
CA LEU A 10 2.95 -33.29 25.12
C LEU A 10 3.73 -32.17 24.43
N LEU A 11 4.40 -32.50 23.33
CA LEU A 11 4.95 -31.52 22.40
C LEU A 11 3.76 -30.91 21.64
N ALA A 12 3.33 -29.70 22.05
CA ALA A 12 2.37 -28.92 21.29
C ALA A 12 3.06 -28.45 19.98
N CYS A 13 2.89 -29.19 18.90
CA CYS A 13 3.17 -28.69 17.57
C CYS A 13 2.11 -27.64 17.22
N ALA A 14 2.39 -26.37 17.51
CA ALA A 14 1.66 -25.25 16.93
C ALA A 14 2.01 -25.22 15.42
N GLY A 15 1.11 -25.76 14.60
CA GLY A 15 1.32 -25.93 13.19
C GLY A 15 1.23 -24.60 12.39
N PRO A 16 1.67 -24.57 11.12
CA PRO A 16 1.75 -23.40 10.23
C PRO A 16 0.37 -22.73 9.96
N VAL A 17 -0.74 -23.40 10.25
CA VAL A 17 -2.10 -22.87 10.11
C VAL A 17 -2.38 -21.66 11.01
N ALA A 18 -1.76 -21.58 12.18
CA ALA A 18 -1.95 -20.43 13.09
C ALA A 18 -1.27 -19.15 12.58
N ALA A 19 -0.14 -19.27 11.89
CA ALA A 19 0.63 -18.12 11.38
C ALA A 19 -0.04 -17.46 10.16
N GLY A 20 -0.66 -18.24 9.26
CA GLY A 20 -1.39 -17.72 8.11
C GLY A 20 -2.66 -16.94 8.52
N ASN A 21 -3.39 -17.42 9.53
CA ASN A 21 -4.55 -16.70 10.06
C ASN A 21 -4.13 -15.38 10.72
N ARG A 22 -3.00 -15.36 11.46
CA ARG A 22 -2.51 -14.17 12.12
C ARG A 22 -2.05 -13.08 11.15
N ALA A 23 -1.41 -13.44 10.05
CA ALA A 23 -1.06 -12.51 8.98
C ALA A 23 -2.31 -11.82 8.40
N ALA A 24 -3.33 -12.62 8.08
CA ALA A 24 -4.60 -12.10 7.56
C ALA A 24 -5.31 -11.18 8.57
N GLU A 25 -5.31 -11.52 9.87
CA GLU A 25 -5.87 -10.67 10.93
C GLU A 25 -5.19 -9.30 11.01
N ILE A 26 -3.84 -9.27 10.91
CA ILE A 26 -3.07 -8.01 10.95
C ILE A 26 -3.40 -7.15 9.74
N LEU A 27 -3.46 -7.74 8.53
CA LEU A 27 -3.78 -7.01 7.31
C LEU A 27 -5.24 -6.51 7.31
N GLU A 28 -6.20 -7.33 7.78
CA GLU A 28 -7.58 -6.89 7.93
C GLU A 28 -7.72 -5.74 8.93
N GLY A 29 -7.02 -5.79 10.06
CA GLY A 29 -6.98 -4.69 11.02
C GLY A 29 -6.44 -3.40 10.42
N LEU A 30 -5.38 -3.51 9.58
CA LEU A 30 -4.81 -2.40 8.83
C LEU A 30 -5.84 -1.83 7.85
N ALA A 31 -6.41 -2.67 6.98
CA ALA A 31 -7.41 -2.27 5.97
C ALA A 31 -8.67 -1.68 6.61
N ALA A 32 -9.16 -2.27 7.72
CA ALA A 32 -10.30 -1.74 8.48
C ALA A 32 -10.03 -0.33 9.01
N GLY A 33 -8.79 -0.06 9.45
CA GLY A 33 -8.38 1.27 9.90
C GLY A 33 -8.47 2.33 8.80
N PHE A 34 -8.16 1.99 7.55
CA PHE A 34 -8.33 2.90 6.41
C PHE A 34 -9.80 3.02 5.99
N ARG A 35 -10.54 1.91 5.92
CA ARG A 35 -11.97 1.92 5.57
C ARG A 35 -12.85 2.71 6.56
N ALA A 36 -12.41 2.80 7.82
CA ALA A 36 -13.13 3.59 8.83
C ALA A 36 -13.03 5.11 8.61
N MET A 37 -12.09 5.58 7.80
CA MET A 37 -11.92 7.00 7.48
C MET A 37 -12.72 7.33 6.21
N LYS A 38 -13.51 8.44 6.24
CA LYS A 38 -14.21 8.93 5.03
C LYS A 38 -13.23 9.38 3.95
N GLY A 39 -12.12 9.94 4.37
CA GLY A 39 -10.98 10.31 3.56
C GLY A 39 -9.75 10.38 4.44
N TYR A 40 -8.60 10.16 3.86
CA TYR A 40 -7.33 10.13 4.58
C TYR A 40 -6.19 10.70 3.73
N GLU A 41 -5.14 11.11 4.42
CA GLU A 41 -3.89 11.56 3.83
C GLU A 41 -2.73 10.75 4.38
N VAL A 42 -1.80 10.37 3.50
CA VAL A 42 -0.58 9.63 3.84
C VAL A 42 0.62 10.40 3.31
N THR A 43 1.62 10.61 4.16
CA THR A 43 2.94 11.07 3.72
C THR A 43 3.89 9.89 3.69
N PHE A 44 4.81 9.87 2.73
CA PHE A 44 5.76 8.77 2.57
C PHE A 44 7.07 9.23 1.92
N GLU A 45 8.10 8.41 2.05
CA GLU A 45 9.35 8.53 1.31
C GLU A 45 9.53 7.27 0.46
N VAL A 46 9.99 7.44 -0.78
CA VAL A 46 10.36 6.35 -1.70
C VAL A 46 11.86 6.33 -1.86
N GLU A 47 12.45 5.16 -1.72
CA GLU A 47 13.85 4.86 -2.02
C GLU A 47 13.90 3.74 -3.07
N ALA A 48 14.62 3.99 -4.18
CA ALA A 48 14.88 3.02 -5.24
C ALA A 48 16.29 3.26 -5.76
N GLY A 49 17.22 2.35 -5.48
CA GLY A 49 18.64 2.55 -5.76
C GLY A 49 19.18 3.82 -5.11
N GLU A 50 19.69 4.75 -5.94
CA GLU A 50 20.14 6.07 -5.49
C GLU A 50 19.02 7.13 -5.46
N TYR A 51 17.85 6.81 -6.01
CA TYR A 51 16.72 7.72 -6.03
C TYR A 51 16.03 7.75 -4.68
N ARG A 52 15.82 8.96 -4.15
CA ARG A 52 15.05 9.19 -2.93
C ARG A 52 14.17 10.41 -3.12
N THR A 53 12.88 10.25 -2.83
CA THR A 53 11.92 11.36 -2.91
C THR A 53 10.82 11.21 -1.88
N ALA A 54 10.31 12.35 -1.41
CA ALA A 54 9.14 12.40 -0.56
C ALA A 54 7.87 12.53 -1.42
N GLY A 55 6.79 11.99 -0.91
CA GLY A 55 5.48 12.09 -1.52
C GLY A 55 4.37 12.17 -0.49
N SER A 56 3.19 12.45 -0.98
CA SER A 56 1.95 12.34 -0.21
C SER A 56 0.82 11.90 -1.13
N TYR A 57 -0.17 11.22 -0.57
CA TYR A 57 -1.44 11.04 -1.27
C TYR A 57 -2.61 11.22 -0.31
N ALA A 58 -3.70 11.75 -0.86
CA ALA A 58 -4.96 11.93 -0.19
C ALA A 58 -6.04 11.17 -0.97
N VAL A 59 -6.96 10.53 -0.27
CA VAL A 59 -8.06 9.74 -0.84
C VAL A 59 -9.37 10.17 -0.24
N GLU A 60 -10.39 10.33 -1.07
CA GLU A 60 -11.79 10.54 -0.67
C GLU A 60 -12.72 9.82 -1.65
N GLY A 61 -13.43 8.80 -1.19
CA GLY A 61 -14.28 7.97 -2.07
C GLY A 61 -13.46 7.27 -3.16
N GLN A 62 -13.75 7.55 -4.42
CA GLN A 62 -13.02 7.04 -5.58
C GLN A 62 -11.97 8.03 -6.10
N GLY A 63 -11.94 9.24 -5.55
CA GLY A 63 -10.98 10.25 -5.94
C GLY A 63 -9.69 10.20 -5.13
N TYR A 64 -8.61 10.70 -5.72
CA TYR A 64 -7.35 10.87 -5.02
C TYR A 64 -6.51 12.02 -5.59
N PHE A 65 -5.63 12.51 -4.76
CA PHE A 65 -4.56 13.43 -5.12
C PHE A 65 -3.24 12.87 -4.63
N LEU A 66 -2.22 12.81 -5.48
CA LEU A 66 -0.89 12.30 -5.16
C LEU A 66 0.18 13.29 -5.57
N THR A 67 1.23 13.42 -4.77
CA THR A 67 2.46 14.12 -5.12
C THR A 67 3.65 13.19 -4.96
N LEU A 68 4.60 13.25 -5.90
CA LEU A 68 5.87 12.53 -5.81
C LEU A 68 6.95 13.34 -6.52
N GLY A 69 7.83 14.00 -5.78
CA GLY A 69 8.77 14.95 -6.35
C GLY A 69 8.05 16.07 -7.11
N ASP A 70 8.38 16.23 -8.40
CA ASP A 70 7.77 17.23 -9.28
C ASP A 70 6.46 16.76 -9.95
N ALA A 71 6.05 15.51 -9.72
CA ALA A 71 4.82 14.97 -10.27
C ALA A 71 3.62 15.21 -9.34
N GLU A 72 2.49 15.60 -9.92
CA GLU A 72 1.18 15.65 -9.24
C GLU A 72 0.18 14.79 -10.02
N VAL A 73 -0.61 13.99 -9.33
CA VAL A 73 -1.68 13.19 -9.95
C VAL A 73 -3.00 13.53 -9.31
N PHE A 74 -3.96 13.93 -10.11
CA PHE A 74 -5.33 14.24 -9.69
C PHE A 74 -6.27 13.21 -10.31
N CYS A 75 -7.16 12.64 -9.52
CA CYS A 75 -8.18 11.72 -9.99
C CYS A 75 -9.53 12.02 -9.33
N ASP A 76 -10.58 12.09 -10.13
CA ASP A 76 -11.95 12.27 -9.66
C ASP A 76 -12.75 10.95 -9.58
N GLY A 77 -12.08 9.82 -9.84
CA GLY A 77 -12.70 8.50 -9.92
C GLY A 77 -13.08 8.08 -11.36
N THR A 78 -12.99 8.98 -12.33
CA THR A 78 -13.28 8.71 -13.75
C THR A 78 -12.14 9.11 -14.68
N VAL A 79 -11.52 10.24 -14.40
CA VAL A 79 -10.40 10.81 -15.16
C VAL A 79 -9.22 11.03 -14.24
N ARG A 80 -8.04 10.68 -14.73
CA ARG A 80 -6.77 10.91 -14.08
C ARG A 80 -5.95 11.92 -14.89
N TYR A 81 -5.46 12.97 -14.21
CA TYR A 81 -4.56 13.98 -14.73
C TYR A 81 -3.20 13.79 -14.08
N GLU A 82 -2.19 13.46 -14.87
CA GLU A 82 -0.80 13.34 -14.44
C GLU A 82 -0.05 14.58 -14.89
N VAL A 83 0.40 15.38 -13.94
CA VAL A 83 1.11 16.64 -14.17
C VAL A 83 2.57 16.43 -13.88
N ASP A 84 3.42 16.52 -14.91
CA ASP A 84 4.87 16.60 -14.79
C ASP A 84 5.28 18.08 -14.81
N ASN A 85 5.57 18.63 -13.66
CA ASN A 85 5.93 20.05 -13.52
C ASN A 85 7.33 20.36 -14.09
N ALA A 86 8.23 19.36 -14.14
CA ALA A 86 9.56 19.54 -14.71
C ALA A 86 9.51 19.63 -16.25
N ARG A 87 8.67 18.79 -16.88
CA ARG A 87 8.46 18.79 -18.35
C ARG A 87 7.41 19.79 -18.80
N ARG A 88 6.58 20.29 -17.88
CA ARG A 88 5.41 21.11 -18.15
C ARG A 88 4.41 20.36 -19.08
N GLU A 89 4.09 19.15 -18.71
CA GLU A 89 3.22 18.24 -19.44
C GLU A 89 2.07 17.77 -18.55
N VAL A 90 0.88 17.60 -19.14
CA VAL A 90 -0.29 17.03 -18.50
C VAL A 90 -0.79 15.87 -19.34
N THR A 91 -0.67 14.66 -18.82
CA THR A 91 -1.25 13.47 -19.40
C THR A 91 -2.65 13.23 -18.82
N ILE A 92 -3.62 12.96 -19.70
CA ILE A 92 -5.01 12.70 -19.31
C ILE A 92 -5.36 11.28 -19.71
N VAL A 93 -5.78 10.46 -18.76
CA VAL A 93 -6.16 9.07 -18.97
C VAL A 93 -7.49 8.74 -18.28
N GLY A 94 -8.23 7.79 -18.83
CA GLY A 94 -9.36 7.18 -18.15
C GLY A 94 -8.88 6.32 -16.98
N VAL A 95 -9.66 6.26 -15.90
CA VAL A 95 -9.35 5.42 -14.75
C VAL A 95 -9.76 3.99 -15.02
N ASP A 96 -8.81 3.06 -14.93
CA ASP A 96 -9.12 1.64 -14.82
C ASP A 96 -9.45 1.31 -13.36
N THR A 97 -10.74 1.36 -13.03
CA THR A 97 -11.23 1.04 -11.68
C THR A 97 -11.04 -0.43 -11.30
N ALA A 98 -10.77 -1.30 -12.27
CA ALA A 98 -10.44 -2.70 -12.04
C ALA A 98 -8.96 -2.90 -11.72
N SER A 99 -8.10 -1.92 -12.04
CA SER A 99 -6.67 -1.97 -11.73
C SER A 99 -6.46 -2.05 -10.22
N ARG A 100 -5.67 -3.03 -9.82
CA ARG A 100 -5.24 -3.24 -8.43
C ARG A 100 -3.82 -2.78 -8.17
N ASN A 101 -3.16 -2.26 -9.21
CA ASN A 101 -1.86 -1.64 -9.05
C ASN A 101 -2.01 -0.36 -8.21
N ILE A 102 -1.36 -0.34 -7.05
CA ILE A 102 -1.37 0.78 -6.10
C ILE A 102 -0.94 2.11 -6.74
N LEU A 103 -0.04 2.07 -7.71
CA LEU A 103 0.39 3.26 -8.44
C LEU A 103 -0.68 3.77 -9.41
N ASN A 104 -1.52 2.88 -9.92
CA ASN A 104 -2.62 3.21 -10.82
C ASN A 104 -3.92 3.50 -10.07
N ASN A 105 -4.11 2.88 -8.92
CA ASN A 105 -5.30 3.02 -8.09
C ASN A 105 -4.97 3.05 -6.60
N PRO A 106 -4.40 4.17 -6.09
CA PRO A 106 -4.02 4.30 -4.67
C PRO A 106 -5.21 4.24 -3.70
N VAL A 107 -6.46 4.30 -4.20
CA VAL A 107 -7.67 4.08 -3.38
C VAL A 107 -7.67 2.70 -2.74
N LYS A 108 -7.04 1.71 -3.37
CA LYS A 108 -6.91 0.32 -2.89
C LYS A 108 -5.55 0.02 -2.26
N ALA A 109 -4.76 1.04 -1.97
CA ALA A 109 -3.37 0.91 -1.55
C ALA A 109 -3.12 -0.02 -0.37
N PHE A 110 -4.10 -0.20 0.51
CA PHE A 110 -3.99 -1.03 1.72
C PHE A 110 -5.04 -2.14 1.79
N ASP A 111 -5.70 -2.44 0.69
CA ASP A 111 -6.65 -3.56 0.57
C ASP A 111 -5.92 -4.81 0.04
N PHE A 112 -4.98 -5.32 0.87
CA PHE A 112 -4.13 -6.45 0.52
C PHE A 112 -4.81 -7.81 0.68
N LEU A 113 -6.07 -7.83 1.10
CA LEU A 113 -6.78 -9.06 1.49
C LEU A 113 -7.63 -9.66 0.38
N ASP A 114 -7.58 -9.09 -0.79
CA ASP A 114 -8.25 -9.77 -1.85
C ASP A 114 -7.40 -10.94 -2.38
N SER A 115 -8.05 -11.86 -3.07
CA SER A 115 -7.53 -13.16 -3.48
C SER A 115 -6.24 -13.16 -4.34
N GLU A 116 -5.54 -12.04 -4.41
CA GLU A 116 -4.37 -11.88 -5.27
C GLU A 116 -3.04 -12.15 -4.58
N TYR A 117 -3.03 -12.16 -3.24
CA TYR A 117 -1.82 -12.40 -2.45
C TYR A 117 -2.08 -13.42 -1.34
N ASP A 118 -1.11 -14.31 -1.16
CA ASP A 118 -1.04 -15.22 -0.01
C ASP A 118 -0.20 -14.56 1.08
N PRO A 119 -0.80 -14.19 2.25
CA PRO A 119 -0.09 -13.57 3.34
C PRO A 119 0.64 -14.57 4.22
N GLU A 120 1.88 -14.26 4.58
CA GLU A 120 2.71 -15.02 5.51
C GLU A 120 3.28 -14.10 6.60
N LEU A 121 3.06 -14.45 7.86
CA LEU A 121 3.68 -13.74 8.98
C LEU A 121 5.14 -14.16 9.12
N LEU A 122 6.07 -13.25 8.85
CA LEU A 122 7.50 -13.51 9.00
C LEU A 122 7.98 -13.33 10.44
N THR A 123 7.55 -12.23 11.08
CA THR A 123 7.89 -11.94 12.48
C THR A 123 6.78 -11.13 13.13
N GLU A 124 6.59 -11.33 14.45
CA GLU A 124 5.75 -10.48 15.29
C GLU A 124 6.46 -10.23 16.61
N THR A 125 6.50 -8.98 17.02
CA THR A 125 7.04 -8.52 18.31
C THR A 125 6.04 -7.64 19.02
N ALA A 126 6.32 -7.23 20.25
CA ALA A 126 5.46 -6.33 20.99
C ALA A 126 5.45 -4.93 20.35
N GLY A 127 4.65 -4.71 19.34
CA GLY A 127 4.46 -3.42 18.67
C GLY A 127 4.68 -3.42 17.16
N ARG A 128 5.23 -4.49 16.58
CA ARG A 128 5.52 -4.56 15.14
C ARG A 128 5.35 -5.97 14.60
N ALA A 129 4.72 -6.08 13.43
CA ALA A 129 4.65 -7.30 12.64
C ALA A 129 5.21 -7.09 11.24
N VAL A 130 5.80 -8.11 10.67
CA VAL A 130 6.28 -8.13 9.28
C VAL A 130 5.54 -9.24 8.54
N VAL A 131 4.79 -8.86 7.52
CA VAL A 131 4.00 -9.77 6.69
C VAL A 131 4.55 -9.76 5.27
N ARG A 132 4.78 -10.96 4.73
CA ARG A 132 5.09 -11.18 3.32
C ARG A 132 3.80 -11.43 2.57
N LEU A 133 3.65 -10.81 1.41
CA LEU A 133 2.57 -10.99 0.46
C LEU A 133 3.15 -11.61 -0.80
N THR A 134 2.82 -12.87 -1.06
CA THR A 134 3.26 -13.59 -2.25
C THR A 134 2.12 -13.58 -3.27
N PRO A 135 2.34 -13.16 -4.53
CA PRO A 135 1.29 -13.18 -5.54
C PRO A 135 0.71 -14.60 -5.71
N THR A 136 -0.62 -14.72 -5.74
CA THR A 136 -1.29 -15.99 -6.05
C THR A 136 -1.08 -16.39 -7.52
N ALA A 137 -1.30 -17.66 -7.84
CA ALA A 137 -1.19 -18.15 -9.21
C ALA A 137 -2.15 -17.36 -10.14
N GLY A 138 -1.60 -16.73 -11.17
CA GLY A 138 -2.35 -15.89 -12.12
C GLY A 138 -2.31 -14.38 -11.82
N ASN A 139 -1.81 -13.97 -10.66
CA ASN A 139 -1.54 -12.57 -10.39
C ASN A 139 -0.23 -12.15 -11.08
N SER A 140 -0.34 -11.22 -12.03
CA SER A 140 0.79 -10.64 -12.77
C SER A 140 1.16 -9.24 -12.26
N SER A 141 0.96 -8.98 -10.97
CA SER A 141 1.34 -7.68 -10.38
C SER A 141 2.82 -7.39 -10.62
N PRO A 142 3.18 -6.24 -11.18
CA PRO A 142 4.58 -5.87 -11.40
C PRO A 142 5.37 -5.69 -10.10
N ALA A 143 4.69 -5.54 -8.97
CA ALA A 143 5.34 -5.44 -7.66
C ALA A 143 5.83 -6.79 -7.10
N GLY A 144 5.46 -7.93 -7.73
CA GLY A 144 5.90 -9.24 -7.29
C GLY A 144 5.60 -9.49 -5.80
N VAL A 145 6.60 -10.00 -5.06
CA VAL A 145 6.49 -10.20 -3.60
C VAL A 145 6.62 -8.87 -2.88
N ILE A 146 5.67 -8.56 -2.01
CA ILE A 146 5.66 -7.36 -1.17
C ILE A 146 5.89 -7.76 0.29
N THR A 147 6.72 -7.03 1.01
CA THR A 147 6.86 -7.15 2.46
C THR A 147 6.29 -5.89 3.11
N VAL A 148 5.35 -6.06 4.03
CA VAL A 148 4.71 -4.97 4.75
C VAL A 148 5.10 -5.05 6.22
N THR A 149 5.66 -3.96 6.75
CA THR A 149 5.86 -3.78 8.19
C THR A 149 4.70 -2.99 8.75
N VAL A 150 4.04 -3.53 9.77
CA VAL A 150 2.84 -2.95 10.39
C VAL A 150 3.11 -2.70 11.87
N SER A 151 2.75 -1.52 12.37
CA SER A 151 2.64 -1.26 13.80
C SER A 151 1.41 -2.00 14.36
N THR A 152 1.63 -2.97 15.25
CA THR A 152 0.53 -3.72 15.87
C THR A 152 -0.22 -2.92 16.95
N ALA A 153 0.38 -1.83 17.44
CA ALA A 153 -0.25 -0.94 18.41
C ALA A 153 -1.28 0.00 17.76
N THR A 154 -1.03 0.43 16.51
CA THR A 154 -1.88 1.40 15.80
C THR A 154 -2.57 0.84 14.56
N MET A 155 -2.26 -0.40 14.17
CA MET A 155 -2.66 -1.03 12.90
C MET A 155 -2.39 -0.10 11.72
N ARG A 156 -1.18 0.50 11.68
CA ARG A 156 -0.72 1.38 10.60
C ARG A 156 0.47 0.76 9.88
N PRO A 157 0.56 0.91 8.55
CA PRO A 157 1.75 0.50 7.83
C PRO A 157 2.91 1.43 8.21
N GLU A 158 4.11 0.88 8.30
CA GLU A 158 5.35 1.64 8.55
C GLU A 158 6.28 1.58 7.34
N VAL A 159 6.42 0.40 6.72
CA VAL A 159 7.32 0.20 5.57
C VAL A 159 6.68 -0.79 4.60
N LEU A 160 6.82 -0.52 3.32
CA LEU A 160 6.57 -1.46 2.23
C LEU A 160 7.89 -1.66 1.47
N ASP A 161 8.29 -2.92 1.30
CA ASP A 161 9.45 -3.31 0.49
C ASP A 161 8.97 -4.23 -0.65
N TYR A 162 9.41 -3.99 -1.87
CA TYR A 162 9.18 -4.86 -3.02
C TYR A 162 10.25 -4.67 -4.08
N ASP A 163 10.37 -5.62 -5.01
CA ASP A 163 11.22 -5.49 -6.16
C ASP A 163 10.40 -5.06 -7.38
N TYR A 164 10.86 -4.04 -8.08
CA TYR A 164 10.26 -3.55 -9.30
C TYR A 164 11.33 -3.51 -10.39
N ASP A 165 11.14 -4.30 -11.45
CA ASP A 165 12.08 -4.40 -12.59
C ASP A 165 13.53 -4.70 -12.15
N GLY A 166 13.69 -5.54 -11.11
CA GLY A 166 14.99 -5.94 -10.57
C GLY A 166 15.63 -4.91 -9.63
N GLU A 167 14.95 -3.81 -9.34
CA GLU A 167 15.38 -2.82 -8.37
C GLU A 167 14.52 -2.89 -7.10
N ARG A 168 15.18 -2.86 -5.95
CA ARG A 168 14.47 -2.83 -4.67
C ARG A 168 13.88 -1.45 -4.44
N VAL A 169 12.56 -1.41 -4.23
CA VAL A 169 11.82 -0.21 -3.86
C VAL A 169 11.43 -0.33 -2.39
N ARG A 170 11.73 0.70 -1.61
CA ARG A 170 11.29 0.86 -0.24
C ARG A 170 10.42 2.09 -0.11
N ILE A 171 9.23 1.94 0.47
CA ILE A 171 8.34 3.03 0.81
C ILE A 171 8.23 3.10 2.32
N THR A 172 8.73 4.17 2.92
CA THR A 172 8.59 4.45 4.35
C THR A 172 7.39 5.34 4.58
N ILE A 173 6.41 4.86 5.34
CA ILE A 173 5.20 5.62 5.65
C ILE A 173 5.50 6.57 6.82
N GLY A 174 5.28 7.84 6.60
CA GLY A 174 5.47 8.87 7.61
C GLY A 174 4.24 9.03 8.48
N ARG A 175 3.24 9.74 8.00
CA ARG A 175 1.99 10.02 8.72
C ARG A 175 0.77 9.49 7.97
N VAL A 176 -0.17 8.93 8.71
CA VAL A 176 -1.52 8.62 8.24
C VAL A 176 -2.51 9.41 9.09
N SER A 177 -3.32 10.27 8.48
CA SER A 177 -4.29 11.12 9.17
C SER A 177 -5.61 11.20 8.39
N PRO A 178 -6.73 11.47 9.07
CA PRO A 178 -7.96 11.83 8.36
C PRO A 178 -7.72 13.04 7.46
N LEU A 179 -8.42 13.10 6.32
CA LEU A 179 -8.36 14.23 5.40
C LEU A 179 -8.88 15.50 6.10
N GLY A 180 -8.06 16.56 6.10
CA GLY A 180 -8.36 17.80 6.83
C GLY A 180 -9.28 18.80 6.10
N GLY A 181 -9.67 18.49 4.86
CA GLY A 181 -10.50 19.36 4.00
C GLY A 181 -10.92 18.63 2.73
N PRO A 182 -11.54 19.30 1.76
CA PRO A 182 -11.92 18.68 0.50
C PRO A 182 -10.69 18.19 -0.27
N LEU A 183 -10.86 17.09 -1.02
CA LEU A 183 -9.83 16.58 -1.90
C LEU A 183 -9.43 17.63 -2.94
N ARG A 184 -8.14 17.77 -3.18
CA ARG A 184 -7.61 18.71 -4.16
C ARG A 184 -7.97 18.26 -5.58
N ALA A 185 -8.69 19.11 -6.32
CA ALA A 185 -9.11 18.88 -7.69
C ALA A 185 -8.09 19.43 -8.69
N PHE A 186 -8.07 18.84 -9.90
CA PHE A 186 -7.29 19.36 -11.00
C PHE A 186 -7.82 20.75 -11.43
N ASP A 187 -6.91 21.72 -11.57
CA ASP A 187 -7.21 23.04 -12.09
C ASP A 187 -6.35 23.32 -13.33
N ARG A 188 -6.98 23.30 -14.51
CA ARG A 188 -6.32 23.53 -15.78
C ARG A 188 -5.60 24.89 -15.86
N LYS A 189 -6.08 25.91 -15.15
CA LYS A 189 -5.47 27.24 -15.14
C LYS A 189 -4.07 27.25 -14.53
N ARG A 190 -3.79 26.33 -13.58
CA ARG A 190 -2.46 26.18 -12.98
C ARG A 190 -1.43 25.62 -13.97
N CYS A 191 -1.90 24.98 -15.04
CA CYS A 191 -1.08 24.36 -16.08
C CYS A 191 -1.11 25.19 -17.37
N GLU A 192 -1.25 26.52 -17.28
CA GLU A 192 -1.18 27.40 -18.44
C GLU A 192 0.20 27.31 -19.09
N GLY A 193 0.23 27.03 -20.41
CA GLY A 193 1.45 26.84 -21.17
C GLY A 193 2.09 25.46 -21.01
N TYR A 194 1.38 24.47 -20.41
CA TYR A 194 1.78 23.05 -20.44
C TYR A 194 1.24 22.39 -21.71
N GLU A 195 1.95 21.35 -22.16
CA GLU A 195 1.44 20.44 -23.17
C GLU A 195 0.39 19.51 -22.57
N PHE A 196 -0.72 19.28 -23.29
CA PHE A 196 -1.80 18.39 -22.86
C PHE A 196 -1.89 17.20 -23.82
N ILE A 197 -1.67 15.99 -23.31
CA ILE A 197 -1.73 14.73 -24.04
C ILE A 197 -2.93 13.93 -23.52
N ASP A 198 -3.94 13.73 -24.37
CA ASP A 198 -5.19 13.04 -23.99
C ASP A 198 -5.24 11.64 -24.61
N PHE A 199 -5.27 10.61 -23.75
CA PHE A 199 -5.34 9.19 -24.12
C PHE A 199 -6.70 8.54 -23.79
N ARG A 200 -7.73 9.32 -23.58
CA ARG A 200 -9.08 8.78 -23.28
C ARG A 200 -9.81 8.29 -24.53
#